data_1190a28fcc279a413b53560c7ea7efe0
#
_entry.id   1190a28fcc279a413b53560c7ea7efe0
#
_cell.length_a   1.000
_cell.length_b   1.000
_cell.length_c   1.000
_cell.angle_alpha   90.00
_cell.angle_beta   90.00
_cell.angle_gamma   90.00
#
_symmetry.space_group_name_H-M   'P 1'
#
loop_
_entity.id
_entity.type
_entity.pdbx_description
1 polymer ?
#
loop_
_entity_poly.entity_id
_entity_poly.type
_entity_poly.pdbx_seq_one_letter_code
_entity_poly.pdbx_strand_id
1 'polypeptide(L)'
;MKEGKLKKIIKIDWTIFYSKPRIQILGILIFLDIILLFSVTKEMEKGFNVSSVSTSIVLFILFILLNGLFIFYYKNKFPNIEFYDDYFIFKKEKVYYENLKYFFFKDNRLFQMKKFSKILYRPDGGNWKKIDGSGYDYDLFSVFQKCFLEKNFSKAVKNIESGGVEIFPFQNQGFVKNKFLFSSQEGLQELTQIFESSPKIQVSNKSVTFDNEIYDWENYNIEFEIGTITVSDLKQNTILEIETKNTVICQEILLKNLIENFDKKYPKFY
;
A
#
# COMPACT_ATOMS: atom_id res chain seq x y z
N MET A 1 -17.46 3.73 -23.61
CA MET A 1 -16.61 4.22 -22.49
C MET A 1 -15.22 4.45 -23.08
N LYS A 2 -14.62 5.64 -22.94
CA LYS A 2 -13.20 5.84 -23.30
C LYS A 2 -12.36 4.99 -22.36
N GLU A 3 -11.51 4.13 -22.92
CA GLU A 3 -10.52 3.43 -22.10
C GLU A 3 -9.57 4.46 -21.48
N GLY A 4 -9.37 4.39 -20.16
CA GLY A 4 -8.43 5.28 -19.46
C GLY A 4 -7.02 5.12 -20.03
N LYS A 5 -6.26 6.20 -20.07
CA LYS A 5 -4.87 6.17 -20.55
C LYS A 5 -3.99 5.45 -19.51
N LEU A 6 -3.21 4.47 -19.97
CA LEU A 6 -2.22 3.77 -19.15
C LEU A 6 -1.13 4.76 -18.69
N LYS A 7 -0.91 4.88 -17.40
CA LYS A 7 0.14 5.72 -16.79
C LYS A 7 1.38 4.94 -16.46
N LYS A 8 1.24 3.80 -15.79
CA LYS A 8 2.38 3.00 -15.36
C LYS A 8 1.99 1.55 -15.15
N ILE A 9 2.94 0.65 -15.39
CA ILE A 9 2.86 -0.76 -14.98
C ILE A 9 3.92 -0.98 -13.91
N ILE A 10 3.50 -1.38 -12.73
CA ILE A 10 4.39 -1.82 -11.65
C ILE A 10 4.52 -3.34 -11.74
N LYS A 11 5.76 -3.77 -11.94
CA LYS A 11 6.11 -5.19 -12.05
C LYS A 11 6.75 -5.67 -10.75
N ILE A 12 6.85 -6.98 -10.60
CA ILE A 12 7.63 -7.57 -9.53
C ILE A 12 9.08 -7.06 -9.57
N ASP A 13 9.56 -6.60 -8.44
CA ASP A 13 10.97 -6.22 -8.29
C ASP A 13 11.80 -7.43 -7.84
N TRP A 14 12.51 -8.02 -8.78
CA TRP A 14 13.36 -9.18 -8.53
C TRP A 14 14.55 -8.86 -7.61
N THR A 15 14.95 -7.61 -7.48
CA THR A 15 16.06 -7.21 -6.58
C THR A 15 15.69 -7.37 -5.11
N ILE A 16 14.39 -7.36 -4.79
CA ILE A 16 13.87 -7.59 -3.44
C ILE A 16 14.20 -9.00 -2.92
N PHE A 17 14.53 -9.95 -3.79
CA PHE A 17 14.98 -11.29 -3.38
C PHE A 17 16.28 -11.26 -2.58
N TYR A 18 17.05 -10.17 -2.65
CA TYR A 18 18.23 -9.97 -1.82
C TYR A 18 17.94 -9.52 -0.37
N SER A 19 16.67 -9.36 0.03
CA SER A 19 16.29 -9.10 1.43
C SER A 19 16.46 -10.37 2.30
N LYS A 20 16.94 -10.20 3.57
CA LYS A 20 17.35 -11.30 4.47
C LYS A 20 16.50 -12.59 4.47
N PRO A 21 15.18 -12.57 4.66
CA PRO A 21 14.40 -13.82 4.67
C PRO A 21 14.26 -14.48 3.29
N ARG A 22 14.47 -13.73 2.22
CA ARG A 22 14.39 -14.24 0.84
C ARG A 22 15.73 -14.72 0.33
N ILE A 23 16.85 -14.15 0.82
CA ILE A 23 18.20 -14.68 0.62
C ILE A 23 18.27 -16.11 1.13
N GLN A 24 17.62 -16.44 2.24
CA GLN A 24 17.61 -17.82 2.75
C GLN A 24 16.93 -18.79 1.77
N ILE A 25 15.76 -18.41 1.20
CA ILE A 25 15.06 -19.24 0.21
C ILE A 25 15.89 -19.33 -1.09
N LEU A 26 16.43 -18.20 -1.55
CA LEU A 26 17.32 -18.19 -2.70
C LEU A 26 18.60 -19.00 -2.44
N GLY A 27 19.17 -18.89 -1.24
CA GLY A 27 20.33 -19.68 -0.80
C GLY A 27 20.06 -21.18 -0.81
N ILE A 28 18.87 -21.59 -0.34
CA ILE A 28 18.45 -23.00 -0.41
C ILE A 28 18.30 -23.46 -1.88
N LEU A 29 17.71 -22.63 -2.74
CA LEU A 29 17.59 -22.98 -4.16
C LEU A 29 18.96 -23.08 -4.83
N ILE A 30 19.85 -22.10 -4.62
CA ILE A 30 21.24 -22.15 -5.14
C ILE A 30 21.99 -23.38 -4.61
N PHE A 31 21.80 -23.69 -3.33
CA PHE A 31 22.44 -24.88 -2.72
C PHE A 31 21.91 -26.17 -3.36
N LEU A 32 20.61 -26.28 -3.59
CA LEU A 32 20.01 -27.40 -4.30
C LEU A 32 20.51 -27.50 -5.75
N ASP A 33 20.62 -26.36 -6.44
CA ASP A 33 21.16 -26.29 -7.80
C ASP A 33 22.61 -26.74 -7.86
N ILE A 34 23.44 -26.35 -6.88
CA ILE A 34 24.84 -26.80 -6.75
C ILE A 34 24.92 -28.31 -6.53
N ILE A 35 24.08 -28.86 -5.63
CA ILE A 35 24.01 -30.31 -5.39
C ILE A 35 23.62 -31.07 -6.67
N LEU A 36 22.62 -30.56 -7.39
CA LEU A 36 22.16 -31.15 -8.64
C LEU A 36 23.27 -31.10 -9.71
N LEU A 37 23.96 -29.95 -9.85
CA LEU A 37 25.08 -29.79 -10.77
C LEU A 37 26.23 -30.73 -10.44
N PHE A 38 26.60 -30.83 -9.18
CA PHE A 38 27.64 -31.75 -8.70
C PHE A 38 27.26 -33.21 -8.96
N SER A 39 26.00 -33.55 -8.76
CA SER A 39 25.49 -34.90 -9.05
C SER A 39 25.56 -35.22 -10.53
N VAL A 40 25.22 -34.27 -11.40
CA VAL A 40 25.34 -34.43 -12.87
C VAL A 40 26.79 -34.62 -13.29
N THR A 41 27.75 -33.79 -12.78
CA THR A 41 29.18 -33.92 -13.14
C THR A 41 29.77 -35.25 -12.68
N LYS A 42 29.41 -35.70 -11.47
CA LYS A 42 29.84 -37.00 -10.95
C LYS A 42 29.33 -38.20 -11.74
N GLU A 43 28.08 -38.11 -12.26
CA GLU A 43 27.54 -39.14 -13.14
C GLU A 43 28.21 -39.10 -14.52
N MET A 44 28.56 -37.93 -15.04
CA MET A 44 29.30 -37.81 -16.33
C MET A 44 30.73 -38.38 -16.22
N GLU A 45 31.41 -38.26 -15.06
CA GLU A 45 32.76 -38.84 -14.80
C GLU A 45 32.77 -40.37 -14.84
N LYS A 46 31.63 -41.05 -14.58
CA LYS A 46 31.50 -42.51 -14.67
C LYS A 46 31.51 -43.08 -16.09
N GLY A 47 31.62 -42.18 -17.07
CA GLY A 47 31.59 -42.51 -18.48
C GLY A 47 30.19 -42.47 -19.10
N PHE A 48 30.20 -42.27 -20.41
CA PHE A 48 28.94 -42.19 -21.19
C PHE A 48 28.29 -43.57 -21.35
N ASN A 49 27.61 -44.04 -20.32
CA ASN A 49 26.74 -45.16 -20.42
C ASN A 49 25.26 -44.70 -20.35
N VAL A 50 24.33 -45.56 -20.77
CA VAL A 50 22.90 -45.21 -20.83
C VAL A 50 22.33 -44.82 -19.46
N SER A 51 22.87 -45.38 -18.38
CA SER A 51 22.45 -45.09 -17.01
C SER A 51 22.89 -43.67 -16.58
N SER A 52 24.12 -43.25 -16.85
CA SER A 52 24.62 -41.91 -16.48
C SER A 52 23.93 -40.80 -17.27
N VAL A 53 23.66 -41.03 -18.56
CA VAL A 53 22.91 -40.10 -19.40
C VAL A 53 21.47 -39.93 -18.93
N SER A 54 20.78 -41.00 -18.59
CA SER A 54 19.40 -40.93 -18.10
C SER A 54 19.31 -40.22 -16.75
N THR A 55 20.23 -40.47 -15.82
CA THR A 55 20.30 -39.79 -14.54
C THR A 55 20.51 -38.27 -14.70
N SER A 56 21.44 -37.87 -15.58
CA SER A 56 21.73 -36.46 -15.88
C SER A 56 20.51 -35.75 -16.48
N ILE A 57 19.77 -36.41 -17.37
CA ILE A 57 18.54 -35.85 -17.94
C ILE A 57 17.47 -35.65 -16.86
N VAL A 58 17.28 -36.63 -15.97
CA VAL A 58 16.30 -36.54 -14.87
C VAL A 58 16.66 -35.37 -13.94
N LEU A 59 17.94 -35.22 -13.54
CA LEU A 59 18.39 -34.14 -12.68
C LEU A 59 18.23 -32.77 -13.35
N PHE A 60 18.49 -32.66 -14.66
CA PHE A 60 18.28 -31.43 -15.42
C PHE A 60 16.80 -31.05 -15.51
N ILE A 61 15.91 -32.01 -15.73
CA ILE A 61 14.47 -31.79 -15.70
C ILE A 61 14.02 -31.31 -14.32
N LEU A 62 14.53 -31.92 -13.24
CA LEU A 62 14.21 -31.51 -11.87
C LEU A 62 14.64 -30.07 -11.60
N PHE A 63 15.84 -29.67 -12.06
CA PHE A 63 16.33 -28.29 -11.98
C PHE A 63 15.39 -27.31 -12.65
N ILE A 64 14.99 -27.59 -13.90
CA ILE A 64 14.06 -26.74 -14.64
C ILE A 64 12.70 -26.63 -13.91
N LEU A 65 12.18 -27.75 -13.41
CA LEU A 65 10.90 -27.79 -12.70
C LEU A 65 10.94 -26.97 -11.41
N LEU A 66 11.99 -27.12 -10.59
CA LEU A 66 12.13 -26.37 -9.32
C LEU A 66 12.20 -24.85 -9.57
N ASN A 67 13.05 -24.43 -10.50
CA ASN A 67 13.19 -23.02 -10.84
C ASN A 67 11.94 -22.47 -11.51
N GLY A 68 11.31 -23.23 -12.38
CA GLY A 68 10.04 -22.90 -13.03
C GLY A 68 8.90 -22.70 -12.03
N LEU A 69 8.75 -23.63 -11.07
CA LEU A 69 7.76 -23.54 -9.99
C LEU A 69 7.99 -22.31 -9.11
N PHE A 70 9.26 -22.02 -8.79
CA PHE A 70 9.62 -20.83 -8.00
C PHE A 70 9.19 -19.54 -8.72
N ILE A 71 9.57 -19.38 -10.00
CA ILE A 71 9.20 -18.21 -10.81
C ILE A 71 7.68 -18.10 -10.93
N PHE A 72 7.01 -19.22 -11.19
CA PHE A 72 5.54 -19.28 -11.30
C PHE A 72 4.85 -18.87 -10.00
N TYR A 73 5.31 -19.41 -8.86
CA TYR A 73 4.77 -19.04 -7.55
C TYR A 73 4.87 -17.54 -7.28
N TYR A 74 6.06 -16.93 -7.54
CA TYR A 74 6.24 -15.52 -7.27
C TYR A 74 5.49 -14.62 -8.23
N LYS A 75 5.42 -14.96 -9.52
CA LYS A 75 4.57 -14.23 -10.49
C LYS A 75 3.10 -14.23 -10.10
N ASN A 76 2.60 -15.34 -9.58
CA ASN A 76 1.21 -15.43 -9.12
C ASN A 76 0.99 -14.68 -7.80
N LYS A 77 1.99 -14.68 -6.91
CA LYS A 77 1.92 -13.95 -5.65
C LYS A 77 1.98 -12.44 -5.84
N PHE A 78 2.77 -11.98 -6.79
CA PHE A 78 2.98 -10.57 -7.10
C PHE A 78 2.69 -10.29 -8.58
N PRO A 79 1.41 -10.34 -9.00
CA PRO A 79 1.02 -10.03 -10.37
C PRO A 79 1.30 -8.56 -10.68
N ASN A 80 1.49 -8.23 -11.95
CA ASN A 80 1.61 -6.85 -12.37
C ASN A 80 0.42 -6.01 -11.92
N ILE A 81 0.69 -4.76 -11.58
CA ILE A 81 -0.33 -3.76 -11.28
C ILE A 81 -0.27 -2.71 -12.37
N GLU A 82 -1.38 -2.50 -13.05
CA GLU A 82 -1.49 -1.53 -14.12
C GLU A 82 -2.28 -0.32 -13.64
N PHE A 83 -1.68 0.87 -13.72
CA PHE A 83 -2.28 2.13 -13.31
C PHE A 83 -2.73 2.92 -14.53
N TYR A 84 -3.99 3.32 -14.52
CA TYR A 84 -4.66 4.15 -15.52
C TYR A 84 -5.13 5.47 -14.89
N ASP A 85 -5.66 6.39 -15.71
CA ASP A 85 -6.15 7.69 -15.20
C ASP A 85 -7.31 7.55 -14.19
N ASP A 86 -8.21 6.59 -14.42
CA ASP A 86 -9.46 6.45 -13.67
C ASP A 86 -9.50 5.23 -12.75
N TYR A 87 -8.61 4.25 -12.97
CA TYR A 87 -8.64 2.96 -12.28
C TYR A 87 -7.24 2.32 -12.27
N PHE A 88 -7.10 1.30 -11.44
CA PHE A 88 -5.98 0.35 -11.57
C PHE A 88 -6.49 -1.08 -11.78
N ILE A 89 -5.65 -1.92 -12.36
CA ILE A 89 -5.91 -3.36 -12.51
C ILE A 89 -4.96 -4.13 -11.61
N PHE A 90 -5.52 -4.94 -10.73
CA PHE A 90 -4.79 -5.87 -9.87
C PHE A 90 -5.46 -7.23 -9.88
N LYS A 91 -4.72 -8.30 -10.13
CA LYS A 91 -5.25 -9.67 -10.25
C LYS A 91 -6.40 -9.79 -11.25
N LYS A 92 -6.29 -9.11 -12.39
CA LYS A 92 -7.32 -9.02 -13.46
C LYS A 92 -8.59 -8.28 -13.03
N GLU A 93 -8.64 -7.70 -11.87
CA GLU A 93 -9.76 -6.92 -11.38
C GLU A 93 -9.50 -5.44 -11.60
N LYS A 94 -10.51 -4.77 -12.16
CA LYS A 94 -10.52 -3.33 -12.40
C LYS A 94 -11.11 -2.60 -11.20
N VAL A 95 -10.35 -1.68 -10.60
CA VAL A 95 -10.75 -0.92 -9.42
C VAL A 95 -10.69 0.57 -9.73
N TYR A 96 -11.84 1.24 -9.73
CA TYR A 96 -11.93 2.67 -9.99
C TYR A 96 -11.56 3.49 -8.74
N TYR A 97 -10.76 4.54 -8.90
CA TYR A 97 -10.35 5.40 -7.79
C TYR A 97 -11.52 6.15 -7.16
N GLU A 98 -12.51 6.54 -7.94
CA GLU A 98 -13.71 7.23 -7.45
C GLU A 98 -14.60 6.36 -6.55
N ASN A 99 -14.47 5.03 -6.69
CA ASN A 99 -15.23 4.05 -5.91
C ASN A 99 -14.45 3.53 -4.69
N LEU A 100 -13.24 4.04 -4.44
CA LEU A 100 -12.47 3.66 -3.25
C LEU A 100 -13.02 4.40 -2.03
N LYS A 101 -13.87 3.70 -1.25
CA LYS A 101 -14.45 4.25 -0.02
C LYS A 101 -13.39 4.41 1.08
N TYR A 102 -12.53 3.39 1.23
CA TYR A 102 -11.45 3.39 2.21
C TYR A 102 -10.18 2.86 1.58
N PHE A 103 -9.06 3.47 1.89
CA PHE A 103 -7.74 2.87 1.74
C PHE A 103 -6.77 3.45 2.75
N PHE A 104 -5.76 2.69 3.10
CA PHE A 104 -4.65 3.15 3.91
C PHE A 104 -3.40 2.30 3.65
N PHE A 105 -2.25 2.82 4.05
CA PHE A 105 -0.97 2.14 3.94
C PHE A 105 -0.58 1.60 5.31
N LYS A 106 -0.16 0.34 5.35
CA LYS A 106 0.44 -0.23 6.55
C LYS A 106 1.95 -0.16 6.44
N ASP A 107 2.57 0.58 7.35
CA ASP A 107 4.01 0.63 7.50
C ASP A 107 4.52 -0.54 8.36
N ASN A 108 5.60 -1.19 7.94
CA ASN A 108 6.25 -2.25 8.71
C ASN A 108 7.55 -1.70 9.30
N ARG A 109 7.43 -0.84 10.33
CA ARG A 109 8.57 -0.17 11.00
C ARG A 109 9.49 -1.10 11.79
N LEU A 110 9.24 -2.41 11.82
CA LEU A 110 10.03 -3.37 12.59
C LEU A 110 11.51 -3.45 12.19
N PHE A 111 11.92 -2.84 11.07
CA PHE A 111 13.28 -2.95 10.55
C PHE A 111 13.82 -1.67 9.91
N GLN A 112 13.58 -0.47 10.45
CA GLN A 112 14.22 0.78 9.97
C GLN A 112 14.26 1.00 8.43
N MET A 113 13.72 0.07 7.63
CA MET A 113 13.58 0.23 6.20
C MET A 113 12.20 0.82 5.94
N LYS A 114 12.16 2.01 5.38
CA LYS A 114 10.97 2.77 4.91
C LYS A 114 10.16 2.00 3.85
N LYS A 115 9.75 0.76 4.11
CA LYS A 115 8.96 -0.04 3.17
C LYS A 115 7.54 -0.13 3.69
N PHE A 116 6.65 0.63 3.09
CA PHE A 116 5.22 0.33 3.19
C PHE A 116 5.04 -1.13 2.80
N SER A 117 4.47 -1.91 3.69
CA SER A 117 4.36 -3.33 3.42
C SER A 117 3.07 -3.68 2.69
N LYS A 118 2.01 -2.87 2.82
CA LYS A 118 0.69 -3.20 2.26
C LYS A 118 -0.13 -1.97 1.95
N ILE A 119 -0.88 -2.04 0.85
CA ILE A 119 -2.03 -1.17 0.57
C ILE A 119 -3.27 -1.98 0.93
N LEU A 120 -4.06 -1.48 1.86
CA LEU A 120 -5.37 -2.03 2.20
C LEU A 120 -6.42 -1.09 1.63
N TYR A 121 -7.36 -1.64 0.87
CA TYR A 121 -8.38 -0.84 0.21
C TYR A 121 -9.72 -1.56 0.16
N ARG A 122 -10.80 -0.78 0.16
CA ARG A 122 -12.16 -1.26 0.02
C ARG A 122 -12.91 -0.41 -1.02
N PRO A 123 -13.33 -0.99 -2.14
CA PRO A 123 -14.27 -0.35 -3.05
C PRO A 123 -15.62 -0.14 -2.35
N ASP A 124 -16.38 0.87 -2.79
CA ASP A 124 -17.74 1.08 -2.29
C ASP A 124 -18.60 -0.15 -2.57
N GLY A 125 -19.37 -0.57 -1.57
CA GLY A 125 -20.17 -1.81 -1.63
C GLY A 125 -19.38 -3.11 -1.71
N GLY A 126 -18.03 -3.06 -1.72
CA GLY A 126 -17.16 -4.22 -1.86
C GLY A 126 -16.51 -4.69 -0.56
N ASN A 127 -15.73 -5.76 -0.66
CA ASN A 127 -14.94 -6.30 0.43
C ASN A 127 -13.55 -5.65 0.49
N TRP A 128 -12.93 -5.70 1.68
CA TRP A 128 -11.54 -5.31 1.86
C TRP A 128 -10.59 -6.19 1.05
N LYS A 129 -9.62 -5.54 0.42
CA LYS A 129 -8.57 -6.16 -0.39
C LYS A 129 -7.21 -5.63 0.01
N LYS A 130 -6.16 -6.41 -0.30
CA LYS A 130 -4.79 -6.02 0.01
C LYS A 130 -3.86 -6.20 -1.18
N ILE A 131 -2.96 -5.25 -1.36
CA ILE A 131 -1.78 -5.37 -2.20
C ILE A 131 -0.58 -5.51 -1.26
N ASP A 132 0.16 -6.60 -1.36
CA ASP A 132 1.40 -6.79 -0.62
C ASP A 132 2.52 -6.06 -1.36
N GLY A 133 2.90 -4.89 -0.82
CA GLY A 133 3.94 -4.05 -1.42
C GLY A 133 5.33 -4.65 -1.35
N SER A 134 5.53 -5.72 -0.56
CA SER A 134 6.87 -6.30 -0.35
C SER A 134 7.49 -6.98 -1.58
N GLY A 135 6.72 -7.16 -2.65
CA GLY A 135 7.16 -7.73 -3.92
C GLY A 135 7.36 -6.72 -5.04
N TYR A 136 7.16 -5.44 -4.78
CA TYR A 136 7.20 -4.38 -5.78
C TYR A 136 8.18 -3.27 -5.43
N ASP A 137 8.57 -2.49 -6.44
CA ASP A 137 9.39 -1.30 -6.28
C ASP A 137 8.68 -0.24 -5.40
N TYR A 138 9.47 0.67 -4.82
CA TYR A 138 9.00 1.81 -4.00
C TYR A 138 7.99 2.71 -4.72
N ASP A 139 8.04 2.74 -6.03
CA ASP A 139 7.15 3.51 -6.87
C ASP A 139 5.66 3.11 -6.73
N LEU A 140 5.36 1.90 -6.26
CA LEU A 140 3.98 1.43 -6.11
C LEU A 140 3.12 2.42 -5.33
N PHE A 141 3.61 2.87 -4.19
CA PHE A 141 2.83 3.72 -3.28
C PHE A 141 2.67 5.14 -3.82
N SER A 142 3.75 5.71 -4.35
CA SER A 142 3.75 7.06 -4.94
C SER A 142 2.85 7.13 -6.16
N VAL A 143 2.89 6.11 -7.03
CA VAL A 143 2.02 6.03 -8.21
C VAL A 143 0.56 5.86 -7.81
N PHE A 144 0.25 4.98 -6.85
CA PHE A 144 -1.11 4.81 -6.34
C PHE A 144 -1.65 6.13 -5.79
N GLN A 145 -0.91 6.79 -4.89
CA GLN A 145 -1.30 8.07 -4.30
C GLN A 145 -1.52 9.15 -5.34
N LYS A 146 -0.58 9.27 -6.29
CA LYS A 146 -0.68 10.27 -7.37
C LYS A 146 -1.93 10.05 -8.23
N CYS A 147 -2.17 8.83 -8.70
CA CYS A 147 -3.33 8.51 -9.53
C CYS A 147 -4.64 8.74 -8.77
N PHE A 148 -4.69 8.36 -7.49
CA PHE A 148 -5.86 8.59 -6.64
C PHE A 148 -6.14 10.07 -6.45
N LEU A 149 -5.13 10.89 -6.14
CA LEU A 149 -5.27 12.34 -5.97
C LEU A 149 -5.73 13.02 -7.26
N GLU A 150 -5.07 12.73 -8.37
CA GLU A 150 -5.42 13.32 -9.67
C GLU A 150 -6.90 13.10 -10.03
N LYS A 151 -7.47 11.98 -9.61
CA LYS A 151 -8.89 11.67 -9.86
C LYS A 151 -9.84 12.31 -8.86
N ASN A 152 -9.49 12.32 -7.58
CA ASN A 152 -10.46 12.62 -6.51
C ASN A 152 -10.30 14.03 -5.91
N PHE A 153 -9.12 14.64 -5.96
CA PHE A 153 -8.86 15.91 -5.29
C PHE A 153 -9.78 17.04 -5.76
N SER A 154 -9.84 17.28 -7.07
CA SER A 154 -10.71 18.34 -7.60
C SER A 154 -12.20 18.11 -7.32
N LYS A 155 -12.63 16.84 -7.25
CA LYS A 155 -14.01 16.48 -6.89
C LYS A 155 -14.30 16.79 -5.42
N ALA A 156 -13.36 16.42 -4.52
CA ALA A 156 -13.49 16.69 -3.10
C ALA A 156 -13.50 18.22 -2.81
N VAL A 157 -12.60 18.98 -3.44
CA VAL A 157 -12.58 20.45 -3.32
C VAL A 157 -13.93 21.04 -3.75
N LYS A 158 -14.45 20.64 -4.91
CA LYS A 158 -15.76 21.12 -5.39
C LYS A 158 -16.91 20.75 -4.45
N ASN A 159 -16.89 19.54 -3.89
CA ASN A 159 -17.89 19.12 -2.90
C ASN A 159 -17.85 20.03 -1.66
N ILE A 160 -16.67 20.29 -1.11
CA ILE A 160 -16.51 21.19 0.05
C ILE A 160 -16.93 22.61 -0.29
N GLU A 161 -16.53 23.15 -1.44
CA GLU A 161 -16.89 24.52 -1.87
C GLU A 161 -18.40 24.68 -2.09
N SER A 162 -19.10 23.61 -2.46
CA SER A 162 -20.57 23.60 -2.58
C SER A 162 -21.29 23.39 -1.24
N GLY A 163 -20.59 23.36 -0.13
CA GLY A 163 -21.13 23.20 1.22
C GLY A 163 -21.19 21.76 1.72
N GLY A 164 -20.62 20.81 0.97
CA GLY A 164 -20.44 19.43 1.42
C GLY A 164 -19.30 19.28 2.42
N VAL A 165 -19.16 18.06 2.92
CA VAL A 165 -18.12 17.67 3.89
C VAL A 165 -17.42 16.41 3.41
N GLU A 166 -16.10 16.39 3.48
CA GLU A 166 -15.30 15.18 3.27
C GLU A 166 -14.96 14.55 4.63
N ILE A 167 -15.09 13.22 4.73
CA ILE A 167 -15.00 12.49 6.01
C ILE A 167 -13.89 11.45 5.95
N PHE A 168 -12.97 11.52 6.90
CA PHE A 168 -11.79 10.66 7.01
C PHE A 168 -11.81 9.89 8.33
N PRO A 169 -12.24 8.63 8.36
CA PRO A 169 -12.14 7.81 9.56
C PRO A 169 -10.68 7.62 9.96
N PHE A 170 -10.38 7.71 11.25
CA PHE A 170 -9.05 7.44 11.76
C PHE A 170 -9.08 6.55 13.01
N GLN A 171 -7.99 5.83 13.25
CA GLN A 171 -7.89 4.92 14.38
C GLN A 171 -6.46 4.83 14.88
N ASN A 172 -6.29 4.77 16.19
CA ASN A 172 -4.97 4.57 16.79
C ASN A 172 -4.36 3.22 16.34
N GLN A 173 -3.10 3.24 15.93
CA GLN A 173 -2.38 2.04 15.50
C GLN A 173 -2.36 0.91 16.55
N GLY A 174 -2.48 1.23 17.84
CA GLY A 174 -2.58 0.21 18.89
C GLY A 174 -3.73 -0.76 18.66
N PHE A 175 -4.87 -0.26 18.17
CA PHE A 175 -6.03 -1.06 17.78
C PHE A 175 -5.78 -1.87 16.50
N VAL A 176 -5.00 -1.29 15.59
CA VAL A 176 -4.69 -1.88 14.28
C VAL A 176 -3.48 -2.82 14.34
N LYS A 177 -2.73 -2.81 15.46
CA LYS A 177 -1.50 -3.60 15.66
C LYS A 177 -1.68 -5.10 15.79
N ASN A 178 -2.88 -5.61 15.97
CA ASN A 178 -3.09 -7.05 15.95
C ASN A 178 -2.73 -7.60 14.57
N LYS A 179 -1.55 -8.21 14.47
CA LYS A 179 -1.01 -8.83 13.25
C LYS A 179 -2.01 -9.78 12.57
N PHE A 180 -2.96 -10.32 13.31
CA PHE A 180 -4.00 -11.22 12.83
C PHE A 180 -5.09 -10.50 12.03
N LEU A 181 -5.51 -9.29 12.39
CA LEU A 181 -6.56 -8.52 11.69
C LEU A 181 -6.24 -8.30 10.21
N PHE A 182 -4.95 -8.18 9.84
CA PHE A 182 -4.55 -7.89 8.47
C PHE A 182 -4.07 -9.10 7.66
N SER A 183 -4.01 -10.28 8.27
CA SER A 183 -3.54 -11.49 7.60
C SER A 183 -4.67 -12.42 7.19
N SER A 184 -5.78 -12.45 7.94
CA SER A 184 -6.95 -13.26 7.65
C SER A 184 -8.04 -12.47 6.91
N GLN A 185 -8.93 -13.19 6.22
CA GLN A 185 -10.09 -12.59 5.55
C GLN A 185 -11.14 -12.08 6.55
N GLU A 186 -11.28 -12.76 7.68
CA GLU A 186 -12.13 -12.37 8.81
C GLU A 186 -11.66 -11.03 9.40
N GLY A 187 -10.37 -10.89 9.69
CA GLY A 187 -9.82 -9.63 10.19
C GLY A 187 -9.97 -8.45 9.22
N LEU A 188 -10.04 -8.71 7.89
CA LEU A 188 -10.35 -7.66 6.93
C LEU A 188 -11.84 -7.24 6.98
N GLN A 189 -12.76 -8.13 7.33
CA GLN A 189 -14.18 -7.79 7.48
C GLN A 189 -14.41 -6.92 8.72
N GLU A 190 -13.72 -7.20 9.84
CA GLU A 190 -13.78 -6.39 11.06
C GLU A 190 -13.32 -4.95 10.86
N LEU A 191 -12.41 -4.70 9.89
CA LEU A 191 -11.97 -3.33 9.59
C LEU A 191 -13.12 -2.40 9.20
N THR A 192 -14.18 -2.91 8.56
CA THR A 192 -15.34 -2.08 8.22
C THR A 192 -16.01 -1.55 9.48
N GLN A 193 -16.30 -2.41 10.44
CA GLN A 193 -16.94 -2.02 11.70
C GLN A 193 -16.05 -1.06 12.49
N ILE A 194 -14.74 -1.34 12.52
CA ILE A 194 -13.76 -0.47 13.17
C ILE A 194 -13.79 0.93 12.58
N PHE A 195 -13.73 1.08 11.25
CA PHE A 195 -13.72 2.40 10.63
C PHE A 195 -15.10 3.09 10.59
N GLU A 196 -16.19 2.35 10.59
CA GLU A 196 -17.54 2.93 10.69
C GLU A 196 -17.80 3.51 12.10
N SER A 197 -17.27 2.86 13.15
CA SER A 197 -17.39 3.31 14.54
C SER A 197 -16.24 4.21 15.02
N SER A 198 -15.19 4.40 14.22
CA SER A 198 -14.02 5.17 14.62
C SER A 198 -14.29 6.68 14.64
N PRO A 199 -13.50 7.46 15.41
CA PRO A 199 -13.46 8.90 15.31
C PRO A 199 -13.22 9.36 13.87
N LYS A 200 -13.67 10.56 13.52
CA LYS A 200 -13.64 11.07 12.15
C LYS A 200 -13.03 12.46 12.09
N ILE A 201 -12.18 12.66 11.11
CA ILE A 201 -11.76 13.99 10.70
C ILE A 201 -12.72 14.43 9.60
N GLN A 202 -13.34 15.60 9.76
CA GLN A 202 -14.26 16.15 8.77
C GLN A 202 -13.71 17.47 8.26
N VAL A 203 -13.63 17.61 6.94
CA VAL A 203 -13.16 18.84 6.28
C VAL A 203 -14.32 19.51 5.58
N SER A 204 -14.60 20.74 5.95
CA SER A 204 -15.62 21.60 5.35
C SER A 204 -15.00 22.87 4.79
N ASN A 205 -15.82 23.70 4.13
CA ASN A 205 -15.37 25.01 3.66
C ASN A 205 -15.08 26.02 4.79
N LYS A 206 -15.52 25.76 6.03
CA LYS A 206 -15.38 26.67 7.17
C LYS A 206 -14.40 26.17 8.22
N SER A 207 -14.22 24.85 8.34
CA SER A 207 -13.52 24.26 9.46
C SER A 207 -13.02 22.86 9.17
N VAL A 208 -12.10 22.43 10.01
CA VAL A 208 -11.82 21.00 10.23
C VAL A 208 -12.38 20.59 11.58
N THR A 209 -13.03 19.44 11.62
CA THR A 209 -13.52 18.82 12.85
C THR A 209 -12.70 17.57 13.14
N PHE A 210 -12.13 17.48 14.34
CA PHE A 210 -11.46 16.28 14.84
C PHE A 210 -12.34 15.65 15.92
N ASP A 211 -12.88 14.47 15.62
CA ASP A 211 -13.87 13.78 16.43
C ASP A 211 -15.13 14.63 16.69
N ASN A 212 -15.19 15.50 17.64
CA ASN A 212 -16.31 16.42 17.86
C ASN A 212 -15.85 17.86 18.08
N GLU A 213 -14.56 18.11 18.00
CA GLU A 213 -13.97 19.43 18.19
C GLU A 213 -13.80 20.15 16.87
N ILE A 214 -14.33 21.38 16.77
CA ILE A 214 -14.37 22.16 15.54
C ILE A 214 -13.30 23.26 15.59
N TYR A 215 -12.50 23.33 14.53
CA TYR A 215 -11.43 24.30 14.36
C TYR A 215 -11.65 25.06 13.05
N ASP A 216 -12.06 26.32 13.17
CA ASP A 216 -12.34 27.20 12.02
C ASP A 216 -11.04 27.60 11.32
N TRP A 217 -11.08 27.65 9.99
CA TRP A 217 -9.92 28.07 9.18
C TRP A 217 -9.44 29.49 9.50
N GLU A 218 -10.33 30.37 9.95
CA GLU A 218 -10.01 31.77 10.26
C GLU A 218 -9.28 31.95 11.59
N ASN A 219 -9.55 31.07 12.57
CA ASN A 219 -9.09 31.22 13.96
C ASN A 219 -7.94 30.28 14.33
N TYR A 220 -7.68 29.25 13.49
CA TYR A 220 -6.69 28.23 13.77
C TYR A 220 -5.77 27.98 12.58
N ASN A 221 -4.51 27.68 12.86
CA ASN A 221 -3.57 27.10 11.90
C ASN A 221 -3.67 25.60 11.96
N ILE A 222 -3.88 24.97 10.81
CA ILE A 222 -3.98 23.50 10.72
C ILE A 222 -2.91 23.04 9.74
N GLU A 223 -1.87 22.41 10.26
CA GLU A 223 -0.72 21.94 9.49
C GLU A 223 -0.68 20.42 9.43
N PHE A 224 -0.38 19.90 8.26
CA PHE A 224 -0.16 18.50 8.06
C PHE A 224 1.30 18.27 7.63
N GLU A 225 2.16 18.09 8.61
CA GLU A 225 3.56 17.77 8.38
C GLU A 225 3.83 16.25 8.32
N ILE A 226 5.10 15.88 8.06
CA ILE A 226 5.50 14.48 7.99
C ILE A 226 5.31 13.81 9.35
N GLY A 227 4.24 13.06 9.48
CA GLY A 227 3.96 12.24 10.66
C GLY A 227 3.09 12.90 11.72
N THR A 228 2.57 14.12 11.51
CA THR A 228 1.80 14.84 12.51
C THR A 228 0.77 15.77 11.86
N ILE A 229 -0.43 15.84 12.44
CA ILE A 229 -1.40 16.91 12.20
C ILE A 229 -1.37 17.79 13.45
N THR A 230 -1.10 19.09 13.27
CA THR A 230 -1.03 20.05 14.34
C THR A 230 -2.10 21.11 14.14
N VAL A 231 -2.86 21.41 15.20
CA VAL A 231 -3.76 22.55 15.26
C VAL A 231 -3.20 23.53 16.30
N SER A 232 -3.00 24.77 15.89
CA SER A 232 -2.54 25.84 16.78
C SER A 232 -3.43 27.07 16.67
N ASP A 233 -3.50 27.87 17.75
CA ASP A 233 -4.15 29.17 17.73
C ASP A 233 -3.32 30.20 16.92
N LEU A 234 -3.86 31.39 16.72
CA LEU A 234 -3.16 32.47 16.01
C LEU A 234 -1.91 32.97 16.77
N LYS A 235 -1.74 32.63 18.04
CA LYS A 235 -0.53 32.93 18.84
C LYS A 235 0.49 31.80 18.78
N GLN A 236 0.27 30.79 17.89
CA GLN A 236 1.11 29.61 17.71
C GLN A 236 1.15 28.66 18.91
N ASN A 237 0.18 28.73 19.84
CA ASN A 237 0.06 27.71 20.86
C ASN A 237 -0.58 26.46 20.27
N THR A 238 0.07 25.31 20.41
CA THR A 238 -0.47 24.02 19.98
C THR A 238 -1.65 23.63 20.86
N ILE A 239 -2.81 23.40 20.24
CA ILE A 239 -4.06 23.00 20.90
C ILE A 239 -4.29 21.51 20.73
N LEU A 240 -4.02 20.98 19.53
CA LEU A 240 -4.18 19.55 19.21
C LEU A 240 -2.98 19.08 18.40
N GLU A 241 -2.50 17.88 18.74
CA GLU A 241 -1.48 17.17 17.99
C GLU A 241 -1.89 15.71 17.76
N ILE A 242 -1.95 15.28 16.51
CA ILE A 242 -2.25 13.90 16.13
C ILE A 242 -1.03 13.32 15.43
N GLU A 243 -0.33 12.40 16.11
CA GLU A 243 0.78 11.67 15.50
C GLU A 243 0.27 10.65 14.48
N THR A 244 0.43 10.92 13.18
CA THR A 244 0.00 10.00 12.11
C THR A 244 0.85 8.73 12.07
N LYS A 245 2.08 8.76 12.64
CA LYS A 245 2.90 7.55 12.84
C LYS A 245 2.26 6.53 13.77
N ASN A 246 1.39 6.97 14.69
CA ASN A 246 0.67 6.13 15.64
C ASN A 246 -0.83 6.01 15.31
N THR A 247 -1.25 6.61 14.20
CA THR A 247 -2.64 6.67 13.75
C THR A 247 -2.74 6.16 12.32
N VAL A 248 -3.80 5.43 12.02
CA VAL A 248 -4.17 5.05 10.66
C VAL A 248 -5.30 5.97 10.23
N ILE A 249 -5.08 6.75 9.20
CA ILE A 249 -6.09 7.63 8.60
C ILE A 249 -6.46 7.08 7.23
N CYS A 250 -7.75 6.84 7.01
CA CYS A 250 -8.22 6.46 5.69
C CYS A 250 -8.08 7.64 4.72
N GLN A 251 -7.52 7.37 3.52
CA GLN A 251 -7.28 8.38 2.49
C GLN A 251 -6.41 9.56 2.97
N GLU A 252 -5.43 9.30 3.83
CA GLU A 252 -4.53 10.29 4.45
C GLU A 252 -3.98 11.31 3.44
N ILE A 253 -3.58 10.86 2.25
CA ILE A 253 -3.04 11.75 1.22
C ILE A 253 -4.07 12.76 0.70
N LEU A 254 -5.35 12.39 0.61
CA LEU A 254 -6.42 13.30 0.22
C LEU A 254 -6.67 14.31 1.34
N LEU A 255 -6.77 13.86 2.58
CA LEU A 255 -6.91 14.73 3.76
C LEU A 255 -5.80 15.77 3.81
N LYS A 256 -4.53 15.34 3.68
CA LYS A 256 -3.38 16.24 3.68
C LYS A 256 -3.52 17.35 2.63
N ASN A 257 -3.82 16.97 1.38
CA ASN A 257 -3.93 17.95 0.29
C ASN A 257 -5.14 18.88 0.46
N LEU A 258 -6.23 18.42 1.07
CA LEU A 258 -7.38 19.29 1.39
C LEU A 258 -7.03 20.28 2.49
N ILE A 259 -6.40 19.85 3.58
CA ILE A 259 -5.96 20.74 4.65
C ILE A 259 -5.03 21.82 4.07
N GLU A 260 -3.97 21.44 3.35
CA GLU A 260 -3.04 22.36 2.72
C GLU A 260 -3.72 23.35 1.75
N ASN A 261 -4.76 22.91 1.03
CA ASN A 261 -5.50 23.75 0.10
C ASN A 261 -6.38 24.79 0.83
N PHE A 262 -7.11 24.36 1.85
CA PHE A 262 -8.05 25.25 2.56
C PHE A 262 -7.34 26.14 3.57
N ASP A 263 -6.31 25.67 4.25
CA ASP A 263 -5.52 26.51 5.15
C ASP A 263 -4.89 27.70 4.43
N LYS A 264 -4.35 27.50 3.22
CA LYS A 264 -3.81 28.58 2.38
C LYS A 264 -4.86 29.54 1.84
N LYS A 265 -6.12 29.12 1.72
CA LYS A 265 -7.22 29.94 1.20
C LYS A 265 -7.69 30.99 2.21
N TYR A 266 -7.45 30.77 3.48
CA TYR A 266 -7.83 31.66 4.58
C TYR A 266 -6.58 32.33 5.16
N PRO A 267 -6.16 33.49 4.62
CA PRO A 267 -5.00 34.22 5.14
C PRO A 267 -5.24 34.65 6.59
N LYS A 268 -4.29 34.35 7.44
CA LYS A 268 -4.34 34.63 8.88
C LYS A 268 -3.63 35.94 9.15
N PHE A 269 -4.36 36.83 9.79
CA PHE A 269 -3.80 38.12 10.21
C PHE A 269 -3.28 37.93 11.63
N TYR A 270 -1.98 37.90 11.74
CA TYR A 270 -1.24 37.85 13.01
C TYR A 270 -1.19 39.25 13.68
#